data_38f8a50091a3643abb2e102bc22ca4bc
#
_entry.id   38f8a50091a3643abb2e102bc22ca4bc
#
_cell.length_a   1.000
_cell.length_b   1.000
_cell.length_c   1.000
_cell.angle_alpha   90.00
_cell.angle_beta   90.00
_cell.angle_gamma   90.00
#
_symmetry.space_group_name_H-M   'P 1'
#
loop_
_entity.id
_entity.type
_entity.pdbx_description
1 polymer ?
#
loop_
_entity_poly.entity_id
_entity_poly.type
_entity_poly.pdbx_seq_one_letter_code
_entity_poly.pdbx_strand_id
1 'polypeptide(L)'
;KLNNSFGQPLLDGTNGSLGDAPFDGKHDEVYGKLAEAALDGTYDTCIFNLDQYKIELCIDANYPAKVKEAIETLVTFREDFVFLRDMGIHNNTLDMITDYNDSLSVKNKFIATYCTYYDIIDPYSKKQVTVTIGYTLARLMVSHMNAGRILPVCGIKYGMIVDVAVPGTVNFTPVVCPDNNQKEVMEDNRINYAAYIGEDLVLETEYTSQDEYTQFSFLNNILGTQEVVRAIRTRCPAIRYSFIDGEDLERYKADIEDVIANYRSNFKSIEFSYVNDPTYVNNKIFYAALNVCHRDFIQTEWFKVTAITVSES
;
A
#
# COMPACT_ATOMS: atom_id res chain seq x y z
N LYS A 1 -12.44 5.50 28.05
CA LYS A 1 -12.82 6.88 28.39
C LYS A 1 -11.55 7.70 28.32
N LEU A 2 -11.31 8.38 27.21
CA LEU A 2 -10.33 9.46 27.17
C LEU A 2 -10.75 10.47 28.23
N ASN A 3 -9.93 10.62 29.25
CA ASN A 3 -10.13 11.64 30.26
C ASN A 3 -10.20 12.99 29.56
N ASN A 4 -11.17 13.81 29.91
CA ASN A 4 -11.40 15.17 29.41
C ASN A 4 -10.26 16.17 29.69
N SER A 5 -9.04 15.70 29.91
CA SER A 5 -7.86 16.55 30.00
C SER A 5 -7.34 17.04 28.64
N PHE A 6 -7.82 16.46 27.54
CA PHE A 6 -7.61 17.00 26.20
C PHE A 6 -8.57 18.15 25.94
N GLY A 7 -8.24 19.34 26.34
CA GLY A 7 -9.05 20.53 26.10
C GLY A 7 -9.04 21.55 27.25
N GLN A 8 -8.38 21.26 28.34
CA GLN A 8 -8.04 22.33 29.29
C GLN A 8 -6.80 23.06 28.77
N PRO A 9 -6.87 24.38 28.56
CA PRO A 9 -5.65 25.13 28.31
C PRO A 9 -4.70 24.85 29.47
N LEU A 10 -3.47 24.47 29.16
CA LEU A 10 -2.40 24.43 30.13
C LEU A 10 -2.31 25.83 30.73
N LEU A 11 -2.79 26.00 31.96
CA LEU A 11 -2.59 27.21 32.74
C LEU A 11 -1.08 27.37 32.90
N ASP A 12 -0.50 28.44 32.37
CA ASP A 12 0.92 28.77 32.35
C ASP A 12 1.79 28.06 31.29
N GLY A 13 1.22 27.31 30.34
CA GLY A 13 1.94 26.77 29.19
C GLY A 13 1.76 27.66 27.97
N THR A 14 2.83 28.14 27.37
CA THR A 14 2.80 28.52 25.98
C THR A 14 2.48 27.27 25.17
N ASN A 15 1.53 27.32 24.26
CA ASN A 15 1.38 26.27 23.25
C ASN A 15 2.74 26.14 22.56
N GLY A 16 3.50 25.12 22.92
CA GLY A 16 4.76 24.84 22.27
C GLY A 16 4.49 24.63 20.81
N SER A 17 5.07 25.45 19.95
CA SER A 17 5.07 25.18 18.54
C SER A 17 5.90 23.93 18.31
N LEU A 18 5.34 22.95 17.61
CA LEU A 18 6.12 21.79 17.12
C LEU A 18 7.12 22.22 16.04
N GLY A 19 7.16 23.51 15.70
CA GLY A 19 7.90 24.05 14.58
C GLY A 19 7.10 24.04 13.29
N ASP A 20 7.51 24.84 12.32
CA ASP A 20 6.89 24.87 10.99
C ASP A 20 7.45 23.77 10.07
N ALA A 21 8.52 23.10 10.51
CA ALA A 21 9.17 22.02 9.77
C ALA A 21 8.68 20.66 10.29
N PRO A 22 8.00 19.84 9.49
CA PRO A 22 7.49 18.54 9.89
C PRO A 22 8.59 17.54 10.27
N PHE A 23 9.85 17.87 10.05
CA PHE A 23 11.02 17.01 10.29
C PHE A 23 11.97 17.56 11.36
N ASP A 24 11.54 18.51 12.17
CA ASP A 24 12.35 18.88 13.34
C ASP A 24 12.29 17.76 14.39
N GLY A 25 13.35 17.60 15.17
CA GLY A 25 13.44 16.53 16.17
C GLY A 25 12.33 16.55 17.22
N LYS A 26 11.54 17.60 17.33
CA LYS A 26 10.38 17.69 18.22
C LYS A 26 9.20 16.91 17.69
N HIS A 27 8.99 16.89 16.37
CA HIS A 27 7.97 16.05 15.74
C HIS A 27 8.31 14.58 15.96
N ASP A 28 9.56 14.17 15.74
CA ASP A 28 10.00 12.80 15.99
C ASP A 28 9.84 12.42 17.47
N GLU A 29 10.17 13.31 18.40
CA GLU A 29 10.04 13.04 19.82
C GLU A 29 8.57 12.84 20.23
N VAL A 30 7.66 13.71 19.83
CA VAL A 30 6.25 13.67 20.25
C VAL A 30 5.51 12.52 19.58
N TYR A 31 5.57 12.47 18.25
CA TYR A 31 4.83 11.46 17.49
C TYR A 31 5.45 10.07 17.62
N GLY A 32 6.79 9.99 17.76
CA GLY A 32 7.46 8.74 18.03
C GLY A 32 7.03 8.11 19.34
N LYS A 33 6.98 8.88 20.42
CA LYS A 33 6.47 8.38 21.73
C LYS A 33 5.01 7.94 21.67
N LEU A 34 4.18 8.65 20.89
CA LEU A 34 2.79 8.24 20.70
C LEU A 34 2.69 6.92 19.92
N ALA A 35 3.50 6.74 18.89
CA ALA A 35 3.54 5.52 18.11
C ALA A 35 4.08 4.33 18.92
N GLU A 36 5.16 4.51 19.67
CA GLU A 36 5.70 3.50 20.58
C GLU A 36 4.64 3.08 21.61
N ALA A 37 3.98 4.04 22.26
CA ALA A 37 2.94 3.76 23.26
C ALA A 37 1.73 3.05 22.64
N ALA A 38 1.42 3.29 21.36
CA ALA A 38 0.37 2.56 20.65
C ALA A 38 0.77 1.11 20.36
N LEU A 39 2.05 0.82 20.18
CA LEU A 39 2.55 -0.53 19.86
C LEU A 39 2.89 -1.36 21.11
N ASP A 40 3.26 -0.75 22.21
CA ASP A 40 3.67 -1.45 23.44
C ASP A 40 2.51 -1.95 24.31
N GLY A 41 1.27 -1.67 23.92
CA GLY A 41 0.08 -2.09 24.66
C GLY A 41 -0.27 -1.22 25.87
N THR A 42 0.40 -0.11 26.08
CA THR A 42 0.10 0.85 27.17
C THR A 42 -1.32 1.42 27.02
N TYR A 43 -1.77 1.60 25.80
CA TYR A 43 -3.17 1.91 25.48
C TYR A 43 -3.86 0.65 25.00
N ASP A 44 -5.18 0.56 25.15
CA ASP A 44 -5.97 -0.57 24.66
C ASP A 44 -5.79 -0.69 23.13
N THR A 45 -4.75 -1.41 22.74
CA THR A 45 -4.28 -1.50 21.36
C THR A 45 -4.95 -2.65 20.64
N CYS A 46 -6.25 -2.54 20.52
CA CYS A 46 -7.01 -3.42 19.64
C CYS A 46 -6.51 -3.39 18.20
N ILE A 47 -5.62 -2.43 17.86
CA ILE A 47 -5.07 -2.29 16.50
C ILE A 47 -4.39 -3.56 15.97
N PHE A 48 -3.89 -4.42 16.87
CA PHE A 48 -3.35 -5.73 16.50
C PHE A 48 -4.44 -6.80 16.33
N ASN A 49 -5.68 -6.51 16.69
CA ASN A 49 -6.79 -7.43 16.55
C ASN A 49 -7.40 -7.32 15.15
N LEU A 50 -7.09 -8.31 14.30
CA LEU A 50 -7.55 -8.40 12.91
C LEU A 50 -9.07 -8.53 12.78
N ASP A 51 -9.72 -9.11 13.79
CA ASP A 51 -11.18 -9.30 13.78
C ASP A 51 -11.91 -7.99 14.12
N GLN A 52 -11.29 -7.13 14.91
CA GLN A 52 -11.89 -5.88 15.39
C GLN A 52 -11.60 -4.70 14.48
N TYR A 53 -10.35 -4.56 14.03
CA TYR A 53 -9.91 -3.46 13.17
C TYR A 53 -9.52 -3.97 11.79
N LYS A 54 -10.38 -3.68 10.83
CA LYS A 54 -10.12 -3.99 9.41
C LYS A 54 -9.40 -2.79 8.79
N ILE A 55 -8.13 -2.94 8.52
CA ILE A 55 -7.31 -1.97 7.82
C ILE A 55 -7.03 -2.54 6.43
N GLU A 56 -7.19 -1.75 5.39
CA GLU A 56 -6.89 -2.16 4.01
C GLU A 56 -5.68 -1.44 3.47
N LEU A 57 -5.58 -0.14 3.76
CA LEU A 57 -4.49 0.72 3.35
C LEU A 57 -4.08 1.62 4.51
N CYS A 58 -2.79 1.84 4.66
CA CYS A 58 -2.23 2.88 5.49
C CYS A 58 -1.44 3.84 4.58
N ILE A 59 -1.72 5.11 4.68
CA ILE A 59 -1.10 6.15 3.86
C ILE A 59 -0.13 6.92 4.73
N ASP A 60 1.09 7.04 4.26
CA ASP A 60 2.04 7.98 4.81
C ASP A 60 1.69 9.38 4.33
N ALA A 61 1.47 10.28 5.26
CA ALA A 61 1.22 11.69 4.98
C ALA A 61 2.44 12.53 5.39
N ASN A 62 3.63 12.08 5.02
CA ASN A 62 4.89 12.69 5.39
C ASN A 62 5.12 12.64 6.92
N TYR A 63 4.81 11.50 7.52
CA TYR A 63 5.02 11.30 8.95
C TYR A 63 6.51 11.32 9.32
N PRO A 64 6.83 11.70 10.56
CA PRO A 64 8.16 11.53 11.13
C PRO A 64 8.67 10.09 11.06
N ALA A 65 9.99 9.91 10.99
CA ALA A 65 10.63 8.59 10.83
C ALA A 65 10.15 7.57 11.87
N LYS A 66 10.03 7.97 13.13
CA LYS A 66 9.56 7.08 14.21
C LYS A 66 8.12 6.58 14.02
N VAL A 67 7.26 7.39 13.44
CA VAL A 67 5.89 6.96 13.10
C VAL A 67 5.90 5.97 11.95
N LYS A 68 6.73 6.22 10.93
CA LYS A 68 6.91 5.27 9.81
C LYS A 68 7.41 3.92 10.31
N GLU A 69 8.45 3.89 11.16
CA GLU A 69 8.98 2.67 11.80
C GLU A 69 7.90 1.90 12.55
N ALA A 70 7.03 2.60 13.28
CA ALA A 70 5.92 1.99 13.99
C ALA A 70 4.89 1.37 13.05
N ILE A 71 4.55 2.04 11.94
CA ILE A 71 3.64 1.50 10.91
C ILE A 71 4.27 0.30 10.21
N GLU A 72 5.56 0.34 9.90
CA GLU A 72 6.30 -0.78 9.32
C GLU A 72 6.30 -2.02 10.24
N THR A 73 6.46 -1.81 11.54
CA THR A 73 6.33 -2.87 12.54
C THR A 73 4.92 -3.45 12.53
N LEU A 74 3.90 -2.60 12.52
CA LEU A 74 2.51 -3.03 12.49
C LEU A 74 2.16 -3.81 11.22
N VAL A 75 2.61 -3.34 10.05
CA VAL A 75 2.43 -4.04 8.77
C VAL A 75 3.07 -5.42 8.78
N THR A 76 4.30 -5.50 9.29
CA THR A 76 5.05 -6.76 9.35
C THR A 76 4.39 -7.77 10.29
N PHE A 77 3.77 -7.29 11.36
CA PHE A 77 3.06 -8.16 12.30
C PHE A 77 1.69 -8.60 11.78
N ARG A 78 0.93 -7.68 11.20
CA ARG A 78 -0.46 -7.94 10.79
C ARG A 78 -0.57 -8.66 9.44
N GLU A 79 0.24 -8.28 8.46
CA GLU A 79 0.24 -8.80 7.08
C GLU A 79 -1.13 -8.75 6.37
N ASP A 80 -2.05 -7.86 6.79
CA ASP A 80 -3.41 -7.76 6.25
C ASP A 80 -3.74 -6.43 5.58
N PHE A 81 -2.80 -5.50 5.55
CA PHE A 81 -2.93 -4.21 4.88
C PHE A 81 -1.63 -3.79 4.19
N VAL A 82 -1.73 -2.81 3.32
CA VAL A 82 -0.57 -2.23 2.62
C VAL A 82 -0.24 -0.86 3.19
N PHE A 83 1.06 -0.60 3.37
CA PHE A 83 1.58 0.71 3.73
C PHE A 83 2.17 1.41 2.50
N LEU A 84 1.60 2.55 2.14
CA LEU A 84 2.09 3.44 1.09
C LEU A 84 3.03 4.44 1.73
N ARG A 85 4.32 4.14 1.68
CA ARG A 85 5.38 4.88 2.37
C ARG A 85 5.93 5.99 1.49
N ASP A 86 6.10 7.18 2.05
CA ASP A 86 6.75 8.32 1.41
C ASP A 86 8.25 8.32 1.61
N MET A 87 8.98 8.80 0.60
CA MET A 87 10.43 9.03 0.67
C MET A 87 10.83 10.29 1.45
N GLY A 88 9.87 11.07 1.91
CA GLY A 88 10.11 12.35 2.58
C GLY A 88 10.19 13.53 1.59
N ILE A 89 9.43 14.58 1.88
CA ILE A 89 9.22 15.74 0.99
C ILE A 89 10.51 16.50 0.65
N HIS A 90 11.57 16.34 1.44
CA HIS A 90 12.85 17.00 1.22
C HIS A 90 13.79 16.21 0.30
N ASN A 91 13.50 14.94 0.01
CA ASN A 91 14.29 14.12 -0.89
C ASN A 91 13.87 14.38 -2.34
N ASN A 92 14.43 15.43 -2.93
CA ASN A 92 14.04 15.93 -4.24
C ASN A 92 15.09 15.71 -5.35
N THR A 93 16.19 15.06 -5.02
CA THR A 93 17.20 14.62 -5.99
C THR A 93 17.30 13.11 -6.00
N LEU A 94 17.77 12.51 -7.10
CA LEU A 94 17.93 11.07 -7.20
C LEU A 94 18.83 10.50 -6.10
N ASP A 95 19.97 11.15 -5.83
CA ASP A 95 20.91 10.71 -4.80
C ASP A 95 20.25 10.71 -3.41
N MET A 96 19.51 11.77 -3.06
CA MET A 96 18.80 11.84 -1.77
C MET A 96 17.71 10.76 -1.65
N ILE A 97 17.03 10.46 -2.76
CA ILE A 97 15.99 9.44 -2.82
C ILE A 97 16.59 8.04 -2.64
N THR A 98 17.69 7.74 -3.34
CA THR A 98 18.37 6.45 -3.23
C THR A 98 19.02 6.27 -1.87
N ASP A 99 19.73 7.28 -1.35
CA ASP A 99 20.33 7.26 -0.01
C ASP A 99 19.27 7.01 1.08
N TYR A 100 18.11 7.67 0.96
CA TYR A 100 17.00 7.44 1.88
C TYR A 100 16.46 6.01 1.75
N ASN A 101 16.25 5.52 0.52
CA ASN A 101 15.78 4.16 0.29
C ASN A 101 16.74 3.10 0.87
N ASP A 102 18.03 3.33 0.75
CA ASP A 102 19.07 2.44 1.30
C ASP A 102 19.12 2.47 2.84
N SER A 103 18.71 3.59 3.43
CA SER A 103 18.58 3.72 4.89
C SER A 103 17.40 2.96 5.48
N LEU A 104 16.42 2.56 4.65
CA LEU A 104 15.23 1.86 5.09
C LEU A 104 15.53 0.39 5.42
N SER A 105 15.35 0.03 6.68
CA SER A 105 15.65 -1.31 7.19
C SER A 105 14.58 -2.34 6.86
N VAL A 106 13.32 -1.91 6.68
CA VAL A 106 12.20 -2.81 6.45
C VAL A 106 11.83 -2.82 4.97
N LYS A 107 12.10 -3.96 4.33
CA LYS A 107 11.68 -4.26 2.96
C LYS A 107 10.69 -5.41 2.99
N ASN A 108 9.47 -5.16 2.54
CA ASN A 108 8.35 -6.09 2.69
C ASN A 108 7.39 -5.97 1.50
N LYS A 109 6.77 -7.09 1.11
CA LYS A 109 5.74 -7.13 0.06
C LYS A 109 4.50 -6.30 0.37
N PHE A 110 4.25 -5.97 1.62
CA PHE A 110 3.11 -5.13 2.05
C PHE A 110 3.46 -3.64 2.16
N ILE A 111 4.65 -3.25 1.73
CA ILE A 111 5.09 -1.85 1.72
C ILE A 111 5.39 -1.45 0.29
N ALA A 112 4.85 -0.33 -0.17
CA ALA A 112 5.20 0.29 -1.44
C ALA A 112 5.73 1.69 -1.18
N THR A 113 6.93 1.99 -1.70
CA THR A 113 7.61 3.26 -1.45
C THR A 113 7.46 4.18 -2.65
N TYR A 114 7.09 5.43 -2.40
CA TYR A 114 6.83 6.44 -3.42
C TYR A 114 7.67 7.69 -3.20
N CYS A 115 8.25 8.22 -4.26
CA CYS A 115 9.03 9.47 -4.22
C CYS A 115 8.29 10.67 -4.81
N THR A 116 7.01 10.56 -5.06
CA THR A 116 6.26 11.57 -5.78
C THR A 116 5.49 12.49 -4.86
N TYR A 117 5.73 13.78 -5.01
CA TYR A 117 5.06 14.88 -4.33
C TYR A 117 4.54 15.86 -5.36
N TYR A 118 3.46 16.55 -5.00
CA TYR A 118 2.82 17.53 -5.87
C TYR A 118 2.62 18.83 -5.13
N ASP A 119 2.89 19.92 -5.82
CA ASP A 119 2.42 21.22 -5.40
C ASP A 119 0.99 21.42 -5.91
N ILE A 120 0.10 21.72 -5.01
CA ILE A 120 -1.29 22.04 -5.28
C ILE A 120 -1.67 23.37 -4.65
N ILE A 121 -2.73 23.99 -5.16
CA ILE A 121 -3.36 25.11 -4.47
C ILE A 121 -4.45 24.53 -3.56
N ASP A 122 -4.25 24.66 -2.26
CA ASP A 122 -5.24 24.22 -1.28
C ASP A 122 -6.57 24.95 -1.53
N PRO A 123 -7.66 24.22 -1.76
CA PRO A 123 -8.97 24.81 -2.09
C PRO A 123 -9.53 25.68 -0.96
N TYR A 124 -9.09 25.49 0.27
CA TYR A 124 -9.58 26.22 1.44
C TYR A 124 -8.73 27.46 1.73
N SER A 125 -7.44 27.28 1.91
CA SER A 125 -6.52 28.39 2.25
C SER A 125 -6.10 29.22 1.04
N LYS A 126 -6.29 28.72 -0.19
CA LYS A 126 -5.81 29.30 -1.45
C LYS A 126 -4.29 29.48 -1.52
N LYS A 127 -3.56 28.78 -0.66
CA LYS A 127 -2.09 28.78 -0.66
C LYS A 127 -1.56 27.57 -1.40
N GLN A 128 -0.38 27.70 -1.97
CA GLN A 128 0.37 26.56 -2.49
C GLN A 128 0.82 25.69 -1.31
N VAL A 129 0.54 24.40 -1.40
CA VAL A 129 0.96 23.39 -0.43
C VAL A 129 1.48 22.17 -1.18
N THR A 130 2.47 21.51 -0.61
CA THR A 130 2.99 20.26 -1.17
C THR A 130 2.30 19.09 -0.48
N VAL A 131 1.75 18.18 -1.28
CA VAL A 131 1.06 16.97 -0.80
C VAL A 131 1.76 15.73 -1.30
N THR A 132 1.61 14.66 -0.55
CA THR A 132 2.15 13.35 -0.93
C THR A 132 1.26 12.64 -1.93
N ILE A 133 1.83 11.69 -2.65
CA ILE A 133 1.07 10.86 -3.59
C ILE A 133 0.02 9.98 -2.92
N GLY A 134 0.25 9.64 -1.65
CA GLY A 134 -0.61 8.72 -0.91
C GLY A 134 -2.08 9.06 -1.02
N TYR A 135 -2.41 10.36 -1.04
CA TYR A 135 -3.78 10.81 -1.18
C TYR A 135 -4.42 10.41 -2.53
N THR A 136 -3.73 10.69 -3.65
CA THR A 136 -4.23 10.36 -4.99
C THR A 136 -4.24 8.85 -5.23
N LEU A 137 -3.19 8.18 -4.80
CA LEU A 137 -3.03 6.74 -4.93
C LEU A 137 -4.10 5.97 -4.14
N ALA A 138 -4.40 6.37 -2.91
CA ALA A 138 -5.47 5.77 -2.14
C ALA A 138 -6.83 5.89 -2.83
N ARG A 139 -7.12 7.04 -3.43
CA ARG A 139 -8.38 7.21 -4.19
C ARG A 139 -8.45 6.31 -5.42
N LEU A 140 -7.35 6.16 -6.17
CA LEU A 140 -7.27 5.23 -7.29
C LEU A 140 -7.52 3.79 -6.83
N MET A 141 -6.85 3.35 -5.76
CA MET A 141 -7.01 2.01 -5.20
C MET A 141 -8.46 1.76 -4.75
N VAL A 142 -9.06 2.69 -4.02
CA VAL A 142 -10.46 2.58 -3.58
C VAL A 142 -11.40 2.53 -4.78
N SER A 143 -11.14 3.31 -5.83
CA SER A 143 -11.94 3.28 -7.06
C SER A 143 -11.85 1.93 -7.76
N HIS A 144 -10.65 1.34 -7.82
CA HIS A 144 -10.45 0.02 -8.43
C HIS A 144 -11.11 -1.10 -7.60
N MET A 145 -11.00 -1.05 -6.27
CA MET A 145 -11.63 -2.00 -5.36
C MET A 145 -13.16 -1.94 -5.48
N ASN A 146 -13.73 -0.74 -5.51
CA ASN A 146 -15.18 -0.56 -5.69
C ASN A 146 -15.69 -1.04 -7.05
N ALA A 147 -14.83 -1.05 -8.07
CA ALA A 147 -15.14 -1.62 -9.38
C ALA A 147 -15.09 -3.16 -9.39
N GLY A 148 -14.73 -3.81 -8.28
CA GLY A 148 -14.60 -5.27 -8.14
C GLY A 148 -13.52 -5.87 -9.02
N ARG A 149 -12.51 -5.09 -9.38
CA ARG A 149 -11.41 -5.51 -10.25
C ARG A 149 -10.06 -5.27 -9.58
N ILE A 150 -9.20 -6.26 -9.70
CA ILE A 150 -7.79 -6.16 -9.30
C ILE A 150 -7.03 -5.61 -10.49
N LEU A 151 -6.95 -4.28 -10.56
CA LEU A 151 -6.31 -3.58 -11.65
C LEU A 151 -5.00 -2.96 -11.16
N PRO A 152 -3.97 -2.87 -12.03
CA PRO A 152 -2.78 -2.08 -11.72
C PRO A 152 -3.17 -0.63 -11.36
N VAL A 153 -2.38 0.01 -10.51
CA VAL A 153 -2.53 1.44 -10.18
C VAL A 153 -1.44 2.27 -10.86
N CYS A 154 -0.96 1.80 -11.98
CA CYS A 154 0.08 2.41 -12.80
C CYS A 154 -0.24 2.40 -14.30
N GLY A 155 0.56 3.12 -15.08
CA GLY A 155 0.40 3.27 -16.52
C GLY A 155 -0.76 4.20 -16.92
N ILE A 156 -0.77 4.62 -18.19
CA ILE A 156 -1.75 5.59 -18.74
C ILE A 156 -3.19 5.17 -18.45
N LYS A 157 -3.48 3.89 -18.53
CA LYS A 157 -4.86 3.41 -18.41
C LYS A 157 -5.41 3.44 -16.99
N TYR A 158 -4.56 3.21 -15.99
CA TYR A 158 -5.00 2.97 -14.62
C TYR A 158 -4.30 3.86 -13.58
N GLY A 159 -3.18 4.47 -13.93
CA GLY A 159 -2.37 5.31 -13.06
C GLY A 159 -2.43 6.80 -13.35
N MET A 160 -3.37 7.24 -14.19
CA MET A 160 -3.52 8.65 -14.52
C MET A 160 -3.92 9.46 -13.28
N ILE A 161 -3.16 10.50 -12.97
CA ILE A 161 -3.34 11.30 -11.74
C ILE A 161 -4.40 12.40 -11.93
N VAL A 162 -4.69 12.75 -13.16
CA VAL A 162 -5.68 13.79 -13.51
C VAL A 162 -7.05 13.41 -12.95
N ASP A 163 -7.76 14.38 -12.37
CA ASP A 163 -9.13 14.29 -11.84
C ASP A 163 -9.35 13.39 -10.61
N VAL A 164 -8.37 12.58 -10.19
CA VAL A 164 -8.46 11.86 -8.91
C VAL A 164 -8.22 12.80 -7.73
N ALA A 165 -7.67 13.93 -8.04
CA ALA A 165 -7.40 15.03 -7.16
C ALA A 165 -8.67 15.66 -6.58
N VAL A 166 -8.48 16.47 -5.56
CA VAL A 166 -9.53 17.26 -4.93
C VAL A 166 -10.33 18.02 -6.01
N PRO A 167 -11.66 17.85 -6.09
CA PRO A 167 -12.46 18.60 -7.03
C PRO A 167 -12.19 20.10 -6.91
N GLY A 168 -11.84 20.74 -8.03
CA GLY A 168 -11.49 22.17 -8.07
C GLY A 168 -10.01 22.49 -7.79
N THR A 169 -9.13 21.49 -7.65
CA THR A 169 -7.68 21.68 -7.64
C THR A 169 -7.20 21.77 -9.08
N VAL A 170 -6.63 22.91 -9.41
CA VAL A 170 -6.05 23.15 -10.72
C VAL A 170 -4.54 22.96 -10.60
N ASN A 171 -3.99 22.10 -11.44
CA ASN A 171 -2.57 21.86 -11.66
C ASN A 171 -1.81 21.16 -10.51
N PHE A 172 -1.57 19.85 -10.70
CA PHE A 172 -0.54 19.12 -10.00
C PHE A 172 0.80 19.40 -10.67
N THR A 173 1.73 19.94 -9.92
CA THR A 173 3.11 20.06 -10.39
C THR A 173 3.95 19.04 -9.62
N PRO A 174 4.49 18.00 -10.25
CA PRO A 174 5.34 17.05 -9.57
C PRO A 174 6.63 17.73 -9.11
N VAL A 175 7.02 17.50 -7.86
CA VAL A 175 8.28 17.99 -7.32
C VAL A 175 9.46 17.22 -7.90
N VAL A 176 9.28 15.92 -8.11
CA VAL A 176 10.27 15.05 -8.77
C VAL A 176 9.62 14.45 -10.01
N CYS A 177 10.23 14.71 -11.17
CA CYS A 177 9.83 14.10 -12.43
C CYS A 177 11.09 13.46 -13.06
N PRO A 178 11.29 12.14 -12.92
CA PRO A 178 12.51 11.48 -13.34
C PRO A 178 12.65 11.45 -14.87
N ASP A 179 13.88 11.62 -15.36
CA ASP A 179 14.24 11.32 -16.74
C ASP A 179 14.43 9.79 -16.95
N ASN A 180 14.68 9.36 -18.17
CA ASN A 180 14.76 7.93 -18.48
C ASN A 180 15.88 7.19 -17.69
N ASN A 181 17.02 7.84 -17.45
CA ASN A 181 18.10 7.22 -16.70
C ASN A 181 17.74 7.13 -15.20
N GLN A 182 17.07 8.15 -14.69
CA GLN A 182 16.60 8.19 -13.32
C GLN A 182 15.51 7.16 -13.07
N LYS A 183 14.61 6.93 -14.05
CA LYS A 183 13.57 5.90 -14.00
C LYS A 183 14.18 4.51 -13.81
N GLU A 184 15.21 4.16 -14.61
CA GLU A 184 15.90 2.87 -14.51
C GLU A 184 16.46 2.66 -13.10
N VAL A 185 17.15 3.66 -12.54
CA VAL A 185 17.68 3.60 -11.18
C VAL A 185 16.56 3.46 -10.14
N MET A 186 15.46 4.15 -10.28
CA MET A 186 14.32 4.05 -9.35
C MET A 186 13.67 2.67 -9.42
N GLU A 187 13.50 2.10 -10.61
CA GLU A 187 12.92 0.76 -10.80
C GLU A 187 13.80 -0.32 -10.20
N ASP A 188 15.12 -0.25 -10.40
CA ASP A 188 16.08 -1.18 -9.81
C ASP A 188 16.03 -1.16 -8.27
N ASN A 189 15.78 0.01 -7.70
CA ASN A 189 15.64 0.20 -6.26
C ASN A 189 14.19 0.03 -5.74
N ARG A 190 13.24 -0.41 -6.57
CA ARG A 190 11.83 -0.57 -6.18
C ARG A 190 11.16 0.70 -5.68
N ILE A 191 11.56 1.85 -6.20
CA ILE A 191 11.02 3.15 -5.86
C ILE A 191 9.96 3.51 -6.90
N ASN A 192 8.73 3.75 -6.44
CA ASN A 192 7.64 4.14 -7.31
C ASN A 192 7.65 5.65 -7.55
N TYR A 193 7.31 6.03 -8.76
CA TYR A 193 7.32 7.42 -9.20
C TYR A 193 6.15 7.73 -10.15
N ALA A 194 5.90 9.03 -10.34
CA ALA A 194 5.04 9.52 -11.40
C ALA A 194 5.88 10.32 -12.41
N ALA A 195 5.50 10.24 -13.67
CA ALA A 195 6.14 10.99 -14.74
C ALA A 195 5.11 11.42 -15.79
N TYR A 196 5.53 12.35 -16.65
CA TYR A 196 4.71 12.74 -17.79
C TYR A 196 4.84 11.75 -18.93
N ILE A 197 3.69 11.25 -19.41
CA ILE A 197 3.59 10.51 -20.67
C ILE A 197 2.76 11.39 -21.61
N GLY A 198 3.42 12.08 -22.54
CA GLY A 198 2.80 13.15 -23.31
C GLY A 198 2.46 14.35 -22.41
N GLU A 199 1.19 14.71 -22.34
CA GLU A 199 0.70 15.80 -21.48
C GLU A 199 0.13 15.30 -20.15
N ASP A 200 -0.02 13.98 -19.99
CA ASP A 200 -0.64 13.37 -18.83
C ASP A 200 0.39 13.01 -17.76
N LEU A 201 0.10 13.38 -16.51
CA LEU A 201 0.86 12.94 -15.36
C LEU A 201 0.34 11.59 -14.89
N VAL A 202 1.21 10.59 -14.88
CA VAL A 202 0.86 9.19 -14.69
C VAL A 202 1.77 8.57 -13.62
N LEU A 203 1.20 7.74 -12.74
CA LEU A 203 1.97 6.78 -11.96
C LEU A 203 2.52 5.73 -12.91
N GLU A 204 3.84 5.64 -13.06
CA GLU A 204 4.43 4.68 -14.00
C GLU A 204 4.67 3.32 -13.39
N THR A 205 4.90 3.25 -12.07
CA THR A 205 5.28 2.01 -11.38
C THR A 205 4.43 1.75 -10.15
N GLU A 206 4.38 0.47 -9.73
CA GLU A 206 3.65 0.01 -8.54
C GLU A 206 4.39 -1.11 -7.80
N TYR A 207 5.71 -1.00 -7.69
CA TYR A 207 6.52 -2.00 -7.01
C TYR A 207 6.27 -2.01 -5.50
N THR A 208 6.28 -3.22 -4.92
CA THR A 208 6.45 -3.38 -3.48
C THR A 208 7.92 -3.29 -3.11
N SER A 209 8.24 -3.00 -1.86
CA SER A 209 9.62 -2.82 -1.41
C SER A 209 10.38 -4.13 -1.13
N GLN A 210 9.81 -5.30 -1.46
CA GLN A 210 10.50 -6.57 -1.25
C GLN A 210 11.71 -6.72 -2.17
N ASP A 211 12.78 -7.35 -1.68
CA ASP A 211 14.01 -7.54 -2.44
C ASP A 211 13.88 -8.60 -3.54
N GLU A 212 13.19 -9.72 -3.24
CA GLU A 212 12.99 -10.79 -4.20
C GLU A 212 11.97 -10.42 -5.28
N TYR A 213 12.30 -10.73 -6.55
CA TYR A 213 11.35 -10.55 -7.64
C TYR A 213 10.40 -11.74 -7.71
N THR A 214 9.16 -11.52 -7.31
CA THR A 214 8.07 -12.50 -7.36
C THR A 214 6.80 -11.85 -7.91
N GLN A 215 5.72 -12.60 -8.04
CA GLN A 215 4.41 -12.00 -8.37
C GLN A 215 3.96 -10.95 -7.32
N PHE A 216 4.45 -11.05 -6.09
CA PHE A 216 4.18 -10.08 -5.02
C PHE A 216 5.08 -8.84 -5.06
N SER A 217 5.93 -8.71 -6.07
CA SER A 217 6.66 -7.47 -6.34
C SER A 217 5.78 -6.35 -6.88
N PHE A 218 4.52 -6.65 -7.19
CA PHE A 218 3.56 -5.68 -7.70
C PHE A 218 2.41 -5.47 -6.72
N LEU A 219 2.09 -4.21 -6.50
CA LEU A 219 1.13 -3.78 -5.48
C LEU A 219 -0.29 -4.30 -5.75
N ASN A 220 -0.74 -4.28 -7.02
CA ASN A 220 -2.04 -4.80 -7.40
C ASN A 220 -2.20 -6.28 -7.04
N ASN A 221 -1.14 -7.08 -7.15
CA ASN A 221 -1.16 -8.50 -6.83
C ASN A 221 -1.33 -8.72 -5.32
N ILE A 222 -0.67 -7.89 -4.50
CA ILE A 222 -0.85 -7.92 -3.04
C ILE A 222 -2.28 -7.52 -2.66
N LEU A 223 -2.77 -6.41 -3.20
CA LEU A 223 -4.13 -5.92 -2.92
C LEU A 223 -5.18 -6.96 -3.30
N GLY A 224 -5.02 -7.58 -4.47
CA GLY A 224 -5.93 -8.60 -4.93
C GLY A 224 -5.92 -9.87 -4.06
N THR A 225 -4.73 -10.32 -3.67
CA THR A 225 -4.62 -11.47 -2.76
C THR A 225 -5.24 -11.16 -1.41
N GLN A 226 -4.97 -9.97 -0.85
CA GLN A 226 -5.52 -9.58 0.45
C GLN A 226 -7.04 -9.43 0.42
N GLU A 227 -7.61 -8.97 -0.68
CA GLU A 227 -9.06 -8.88 -0.82
C GLU A 227 -9.71 -10.27 -0.70
N VAL A 228 -9.16 -11.27 -1.40
CA VAL A 228 -9.64 -12.66 -1.29
C VAL A 228 -9.44 -13.20 0.13
N VAL A 229 -8.27 -12.99 0.72
CA VAL A 229 -7.98 -13.45 2.08
C VAL A 229 -8.94 -12.81 3.09
N ARG A 230 -9.24 -11.52 2.97
CA ARG A 230 -10.23 -10.85 3.82
C ARG A 230 -11.63 -11.42 3.64
N ALA A 231 -12.04 -11.68 2.39
CA ALA A 231 -13.34 -12.27 2.10
C ALA A 231 -13.47 -13.68 2.73
N ILE A 232 -12.41 -14.48 2.68
CA ILE A 232 -12.36 -15.80 3.34
C ILE A 232 -12.39 -15.62 4.86
N ARG A 233 -11.57 -14.74 5.42
CA ARG A 233 -11.52 -14.50 6.88
C ARG A 233 -12.86 -14.08 7.48
N THR A 234 -13.73 -13.43 6.73
CA THR A 234 -15.07 -13.10 7.22
C THR A 234 -15.94 -14.34 7.46
N ARG A 235 -15.59 -15.49 6.87
CA ARG A 235 -16.26 -16.77 7.06
C ARG A 235 -15.66 -17.59 8.20
N CYS A 236 -14.40 -17.35 8.58
CA CYS A 236 -13.69 -18.13 9.60
C CYS A 236 -14.38 -18.24 10.95
N PRO A 237 -15.05 -17.20 11.51
CA PRO A 237 -15.72 -17.33 12.79
C PRO A 237 -16.83 -18.40 12.81
N ALA A 238 -17.45 -18.67 11.68
CA ALA A 238 -18.55 -19.63 11.57
C ALA A 238 -18.10 -21.10 11.78
N ILE A 239 -16.81 -21.42 11.51
CA ILE A 239 -16.28 -22.77 11.67
C ILE A 239 -15.68 -23.03 13.06
N ARG A 240 -15.44 -21.99 13.87
CA ARG A 240 -14.86 -22.13 15.21
C ARG A 240 -15.77 -23.02 16.06
N TYR A 241 -15.17 -24.02 16.71
CA TYR A 241 -15.83 -25.02 17.53
C TYR A 241 -16.72 -26.03 16.78
N SER A 242 -16.70 -26.05 15.45
CA SER A 242 -17.32 -27.12 14.64
C SER A 242 -16.43 -28.36 14.66
N PHE A 243 -17.04 -29.52 14.35
CA PHE A 243 -16.30 -30.76 14.23
C PHE A 243 -15.48 -30.80 12.94
N ILE A 244 -14.22 -31.26 13.03
CA ILE A 244 -13.29 -31.30 11.90
C ILE A 244 -13.69 -32.29 10.82
N ASP A 245 -14.45 -33.32 11.17
CA ASP A 245 -14.90 -34.43 10.33
C ASP A 245 -16.41 -34.39 10.00
N GLY A 246 -17.08 -33.26 10.33
CA GLY A 246 -18.53 -33.16 10.21
C GLY A 246 -19.00 -32.47 8.92
N GLU A 247 -20.32 -32.53 8.69
CA GLU A 247 -21.00 -31.83 7.59
C GLU A 247 -20.76 -30.33 7.63
N ASP A 248 -20.51 -29.75 8.82
CA ASP A 248 -20.20 -28.32 8.98
C ASP A 248 -18.91 -27.94 8.30
N LEU A 249 -17.89 -28.79 8.32
CA LEU A 249 -16.64 -28.57 7.63
C LEU A 249 -16.82 -28.55 6.11
N GLU A 250 -17.57 -29.51 5.58
CA GLU A 250 -17.83 -29.59 4.13
C GLU A 250 -18.66 -28.39 3.64
N ARG A 251 -19.63 -27.94 4.42
CA ARG A 251 -20.38 -26.71 4.14
C ARG A 251 -19.48 -25.48 4.16
N TYR A 252 -18.57 -25.38 5.14
CA TYR A 252 -17.62 -24.30 5.22
C TYR A 252 -16.64 -24.27 4.04
N LYS A 253 -16.16 -25.43 3.59
CA LYS A 253 -15.34 -25.53 2.37
C LYS A 253 -16.12 -25.05 1.15
N ALA A 254 -17.37 -25.44 1.00
CA ALA A 254 -18.23 -24.98 -0.08
C ALA A 254 -18.44 -23.45 -0.02
N ASP A 255 -18.66 -22.87 1.16
CA ASP A 255 -18.79 -21.42 1.34
C ASP A 255 -17.52 -20.68 0.92
N ILE A 256 -16.33 -21.24 1.20
CA ILE A 256 -15.05 -20.65 0.77
C ILE A 256 -14.91 -20.77 -0.75
N GLU A 257 -15.24 -21.89 -1.35
CA GLU A 257 -15.18 -22.07 -2.81
C GLU A 257 -16.13 -21.09 -3.52
N ASP A 258 -17.30 -20.83 -2.96
CA ASP A 258 -18.23 -19.80 -3.49
C ASP A 258 -17.63 -18.40 -3.41
N VAL A 259 -16.94 -18.06 -2.32
CA VAL A 259 -16.20 -16.79 -2.21
C VAL A 259 -15.13 -16.70 -3.30
N ILE A 260 -14.32 -17.74 -3.46
CA ILE A 260 -13.24 -17.80 -4.45
C ILE A 260 -13.78 -17.71 -5.88
N ALA A 261 -14.93 -18.33 -6.16
CA ALA A 261 -15.56 -18.31 -7.47
C ALA A 261 -15.83 -16.87 -7.97
N ASN A 262 -16.15 -15.94 -7.07
CA ASN A 262 -16.37 -14.53 -7.41
C ASN A 262 -15.09 -13.82 -7.87
N TYR A 263 -13.92 -14.32 -7.48
CA TYR A 263 -12.61 -13.72 -7.80
C TYR A 263 -11.87 -14.43 -8.93
N ARG A 264 -12.33 -15.61 -9.39
CA ARG A 264 -11.61 -16.40 -10.41
C ARG A 264 -11.29 -15.63 -11.69
N SER A 265 -12.15 -14.71 -12.08
CA SER A 265 -11.90 -13.87 -13.28
C SER A 265 -10.73 -12.90 -13.13
N ASN A 266 -10.32 -12.60 -11.91
CA ASN A 266 -9.25 -11.65 -11.62
C ASN A 266 -7.86 -12.31 -11.60
N PHE A 267 -7.80 -13.64 -11.48
CA PHE A 267 -6.57 -14.41 -11.43
C PHE A 267 -6.39 -15.28 -12.66
N LYS A 268 -5.17 -15.69 -12.94
CA LYS A 268 -4.87 -16.74 -13.91
C LYS A 268 -5.29 -18.11 -13.36
N SER A 269 -4.98 -18.35 -12.08
CA SER A 269 -5.55 -19.45 -11.30
C SER A 269 -5.65 -19.06 -9.83
N ILE A 270 -6.66 -19.58 -9.17
CA ILE A 270 -6.85 -19.47 -7.73
C ILE A 270 -7.44 -20.78 -7.23
N GLU A 271 -6.75 -21.38 -6.27
CA GLU A 271 -7.10 -22.71 -5.73
C GLU A 271 -7.05 -22.66 -4.22
N PHE A 272 -8.05 -23.26 -3.61
CA PHE A 272 -8.12 -23.45 -2.16
C PHE A 272 -7.96 -24.94 -1.85
N SER A 273 -7.11 -25.25 -0.88
CA SER A 273 -6.91 -26.61 -0.41
C SER A 273 -6.91 -26.69 1.11
N TYR A 274 -7.61 -27.67 1.64
CA TYR A 274 -7.56 -28.00 3.05
C TYR A 274 -6.42 -28.99 3.30
N VAL A 275 -5.58 -28.66 4.27
CA VAL A 275 -4.44 -29.51 4.66
C VAL A 275 -4.86 -30.40 5.83
N ASN A 276 -5.12 -31.67 5.53
CA ASN A 276 -5.45 -32.68 6.53
C ASN A 276 -4.16 -33.34 7.05
N ASP A 277 -3.37 -32.57 7.81
CA ASP A 277 -2.16 -33.07 8.45
C ASP A 277 -2.45 -33.41 9.92
N PRO A 278 -2.06 -34.61 10.40
CA PRO A 278 -2.27 -35.03 11.78
C PRO A 278 -1.77 -34.02 12.83
N THR A 279 -0.72 -33.29 12.52
CA THR A 279 -0.17 -32.27 13.42
C THR A 279 -1.18 -31.16 13.68
N TYR A 280 -1.86 -30.69 12.65
CA TYR A 280 -2.87 -29.64 12.79
C TYR A 280 -4.17 -30.20 13.39
N VAL A 281 -4.62 -31.36 12.91
CA VAL A 281 -5.86 -31.99 13.39
C VAL A 281 -5.78 -32.33 14.89
N ASN A 282 -4.67 -32.88 15.34
CA ASN A 282 -4.45 -33.21 16.75
C ASN A 282 -4.44 -31.97 17.66
N ASN A 283 -3.96 -30.84 17.14
CA ASN A 283 -3.96 -29.56 17.85
C ASN A 283 -5.26 -28.75 17.66
N LYS A 284 -6.30 -29.34 17.01
CA LYS A 284 -7.58 -28.68 16.74
C LYS A 284 -7.45 -27.43 15.86
N ILE A 285 -6.51 -27.46 14.94
CA ILE A 285 -6.23 -26.37 13.99
C ILE A 285 -6.81 -26.74 12.64
N PHE A 286 -7.67 -25.88 12.11
CA PHE A 286 -8.05 -25.91 10.70
C PHE A 286 -6.96 -25.16 9.91
N TYR A 287 -6.23 -25.89 9.08
CA TYR A 287 -5.20 -25.32 8.23
C TYR A 287 -5.58 -25.46 6.75
N ALA A 288 -5.58 -24.36 6.04
CA ALA A 288 -5.88 -24.30 4.62
C ALA A 288 -4.84 -23.47 3.88
N ALA A 289 -4.61 -23.81 2.63
CA ALA A 289 -3.74 -23.09 1.73
C ALA A 289 -4.54 -22.46 0.59
N LEU A 290 -4.25 -21.22 0.28
CA LEU A 290 -4.74 -20.52 -0.88
C LEU A 290 -3.58 -20.31 -1.85
N ASN A 291 -3.62 -20.98 -2.99
CA ASN A 291 -2.64 -20.84 -4.06
C ASN A 291 -3.19 -19.87 -5.11
N VAL A 292 -2.48 -18.80 -5.35
CA VAL A 292 -2.86 -17.76 -6.30
C VAL A 292 -1.81 -17.62 -7.39
N CYS A 293 -2.25 -17.48 -8.63
CA CYS A 293 -1.43 -17.07 -9.75
C CYS A 293 -2.11 -15.85 -10.38
N HIS A 294 -1.43 -14.73 -10.33
CA HIS A 294 -1.95 -13.48 -10.88
C HIS A 294 -1.87 -13.45 -12.40
N ARG A 295 -2.64 -12.56 -13.00
CA ARG A 295 -2.53 -12.29 -14.44
C ARG A 295 -1.33 -11.39 -14.67
N ASP A 296 -0.53 -11.73 -15.67
CA ASP A 296 0.59 -10.92 -16.08
C ASP A 296 0.09 -9.69 -16.86
N PHE A 297 0.81 -8.60 -16.78
CA PHE A 297 0.60 -7.38 -17.57
C PHE A 297 1.88 -6.99 -18.29
N ILE A 298 1.72 -6.21 -19.36
CA ILE A 298 2.85 -5.72 -20.15
C ILE A 298 3.47 -4.53 -19.41
N GLN A 299 4.72 -4.68 -18.99
CA GLN A 299 5.47 -3.62 -18.30
C GLN A 299 6.32 -2.81 -19.27
N THR A 300 6.93 -3.46 -20.28
CA THR A 300 7.83 -2.82 -21.23
C THR A 300 7.52 -3.28 -22.65
N GLU A 301 7.53 -2.34 -23.59
CA GLU A 301 7.32 -2.61 -25.00
C GLU A 301 8.62 -2.41 -25.78
N TRP A 302 8.97 -3.38 -26.61
CA TRP A 302 10.11 -3.30 -27.51
C TRP A 302 9.67 -3.48 -28.95
N PHE A 303 9.93 -2.48 -29.80
CA PHE A 303 9.65 -2.55 -31.23
C PHE A 303 10.95 -2.59 -32.03
N LYS A 304 11.12 -3.64 -32.82
CA LYS A 304 12.20 -3.72 -33.80
C LYS A 304 11.70 -3.24 -35.16
N VAL A 305 12.19 -2.11 -35.62
CA VAL A 305 11.92 -1.61 -36.97
C VAL A 305 13.05 -2.02 -37.89
N THR A 306 12.73 -2.75 -38.95
CA THR A 306 13.69 -3.12 -40.03
C THR A 306 13.26 -2.47 -41.31
N ALA A 307 14.09 -1.58 -41.84
CA ALA A 307 13.89 -1.04 -43.19
C ALA A 307 14.31 -2.08 -44.20
N ILE A 308 13.41 -2.42 -45.11
CA ILE A 308 13.68 -3.34 -46.22
C ILE A 308 13.91 -2.47 -47.47
N THR A 309 15.11 -2.59 -48.08
CA THR A 309 15.39 -1.97 -49.32
C THR A 309 14.81 -2.85 -50.44
N VAL A 310 13.86 -2.33 -51.18
CA VAL A 310 13.36 -3.02 -52.37
C VAL A 310 14.40 -2.81 -53.45
N SER A 311 15.11 -3.86 -53.86
CA SER A 311 15.92 -3.82 -55.09
C SER A 311 14.99 -3.76 -56.28
N GLU A 312 15.02 -2.67 -57.02
CA GLU A 312 14.40 -2.63 -58.37
C GLU A 312 15.04 -3.72 -59.23
N SER A 313 14.21 -4.66 -59.68
CA SER A 313 14.58 -5.70 -60.64
C SER A 313 14.45 -5.17 -62.07
#